data_5ddf19af873aa939ab810ab835c6cd70
#
_entry.id   5ddf19af873aa939ab810ab835c6cd70
#
_cell.length_a   1.000
_cell.length_b   1.000
_cell.length_c   1.000
_cell.angle_alpha   90.00
_cell.angle_beta   90.00
_cell.angle_gamma   90.00
#
_symmetry.space_group_name_H-M   'P 1'
#
loop_
_entity.id
_entity.type
_entity.pdbx_description
1 polymer ?
#
loop_
_entity_poly.entity_id
_entity_poly.type
_entity_poly.pdbx_seq_one_letter_code
_entity_poly.pdbx_strand_id
1 'polypeptide(L)'
;LQLNHPRRTPLTTQSMLERLSGYEIMELDSGKTTENEYWDTALSAGHYSFGLANDDLHYPDRSSKIAVRCNFLCTPTANYLDVLHTLRDGCYYSMRVPDYGSGDWSVKQAKNRTLPRITDIGSKGDSIYISLSDRARRIVIYGQHHTTLAEIGNSNSLSYTLPTNEPYARIVAEFEDGAYIYTNPFARYDSSTSDRPTNNSTHTINWALTILYNIVVLFIALLVITLIVGVWRPKKRDYDREK
;
A
#
# COMPACT_ATOMS: atom_id res chain seq x y z
N LEU A 1 3.23 -1.36 9.65
CA LEU A 1 2.92 -0.02 9.11
C LEU A 1 2.53 -0.10 7.64
N GLN A 2 1.62 0.78 7.22
CA GLN A 2 1.24 0.97 5.82
C GLN A 2 1.69 2.36 5.34
N LEU A 3 2.31 2.42 4.16
CA LEU A 3 2.60 3.66 3.45
C LEU A 3 1.45 3.97 2.50
N ASN A 4 0.67 5.02 2.82
CA ASN A 4 -0.51 5.40 2.04
C ASN A 4 -0.13 6.34 0.90
N HIS A 5 -0.71 6.11 -0.27
CA HIS A 5 -0.70 6.94 -1.48
C HIS A 5 0.55 7.86 -1.63
N PRO A 6 1.77 7.31 -1.67
CA PRO A 6 3.00 8.11 -1.69
C PRO A 6 3.06 9.11 -2.85
N ARG A 7 2.51 8.76 -4.01
CA ARG A 7 2.48 9.64 -5.18
C ARG A 7 1.56 10.85 -5.03
N ARG A 8 0.54 10.77 -4.16
CA ARG A 8 -0.43 11.87 -3.98
C ARG A 8 0.21 13.11 -3.35
N THR A 9 1.25 12.92 -2.57
CA THR A 9 1.97 13.99 -1.89
C THR A 9 3.11 14.47 -2.78
N PRO A 10 3.13 15.75 -3.22
CA PRO A 10 4.19 16.28 -4.07
C PRO A 10 5.57 16.29 -3.38
N LEU A 11 5.58 16.10 -2.07
CA LEU A 11 6.81 16.01 -1.27
C LEU A 11 7.45 14.62 -1.31
N THR A 12 6.70 13.57 -1.67
CA THR A 12 7.23 12.21 -1.78
C THR A 12 7.65 11.96 -3.23
N THR A 13 8.94 11.81 -3.45
CA THR A 13 9.51 11.48 -4.76
C THR A 13 9.80 9.99 -4.87
N GLN A 14 9.89 9.46 -6.07
CA GLN A 14 10.31 8.06 -6.28
C GLN A 14 11.68 7.79 -5.64
N SER A 15 12.63 8.71 -5.77
CA SER A 15 13.97 8.55 -5.18
C SER A 15 13.97 8.49 -3.64
N MET A 16 12.95 9.00 -2.98
CA MET A 16 12.81 8.82 -1.54
C MET A 16 12.46 7.38 -1.17
N LEU A 17 11.70 6.68 -2.03
CA LEU A 17 11.33 5.29 -1.79
C LEU A 17 12.51 4.33 -1.90
N GLU A 18 13.58 4.71 -2.58
CA GLU A 18 14.84 3.97 -2.60
C GLU A 18 15.51 3.92 -1.22
N ARG A 19 15.12 4.77 -0.30
CA ARG A 19 15.71 4.90 1.05
C ARG A 19 14.69 4.73 2.17
N LEU A 20 13.40 4.83 1.85
CA LEU A 20 12.35 4.75 2.84
C LEU A 20 12.09 3.29 3.20
N SER A 21 12.15 2.98 4.47
CA SER A 21 11.93 1.64 5.00
C SER A 21 11.08 1.67 6.27
N GLY A 22 10.77 0.50 6.83
CA GLY A 22 9.98 0.39 8.06
C GLY A 22 8.47 0.31 7.84
N TYR A 23 8.01 0.13 6.60
CA TYR A 23 6.62 -0.19 6.29
C TYR A 23 6.53 -1.61 5.71
N GLU A 24 5.46 -2.32 6.02
CA GLU A 24 5.20 -3.70 5.58
C GLU A 24 4.27 -3.73 4.37
N ILE A 25 3.45 -2.68 4.23
CA ILE A 25 2.42 -2.58 3.19
C ILE A 25 2.53 -1.22 2.52
N MET A 26 2.39 -1.19 1.19
CA MET A 26 2.22 0.04 0.42
C MET A 26 0.85 0.05 -0.25
N GLU A 27 0.17 1.17 -0.19
CA GLU A 27 -1.06 1.38 -0.93
C GLU A 27 -0.76 1.50 -2.43
N LEU A 28 -1.36 0.62 -3.24
CA LEU A 28 -1.11 0.53 -4.68
C LEU A 28 -2.12 1.32 -5.52
N ASP A 29 -3.35 1.31 -5.08
CA ASP A 29 -4.46 1.87 -5.80
C ASP A 29 -5.43 2.51 -4.81
N SER A 30 -5.52 3.83 -4.87
CA SER A 30 -6.40 4.61 -4.02
C SER A 30 -7.01 5.78 -4.80
N GLY A 31 -8.34 5.88 -4.78
CA GLY A 31 -9.03 7.00 -5.40
C GLY A 31 -8.68 7.20 -6.88
N LYS A 32 -7.83 8.17 -7.21
CA LYS A 32 -7.58 8.58 -8.59
C LYS A 32 -6.27 8.09 -9.20
N THR A 33 -5.34 7.62 -8.38
CA THR A 33 -3.98 7.30 -8.81
C THR A 33 -3.61 5.86 -8.49
N THR A 34 -2.72 5.30 -9.28
CA THR A 34 -2.03 4.06 -8.98
C THR A 34 -0.60 4.36 -8.58
N GLU A 35 -0.09 3.60 -7.63
CA GLU A 35 1.25 3.78 -7.06
C GLU A 35 2.25 2.74 -7.60
N ASN A 36 1.90 2.05 -8.69
CA ASN A 36 2.66 0.92 -9.22
C ASN A 36 4.14 1.22 -9.43
N GLU A 37 4.47 2.34 -10.07
CA GLU A 37 5.86 2.74 -10.33
C GLU A 37 6.62 3.08 -9.04
N TYR A 38 5.94 3.69 -8.07
CA TYR A 38 6.50 3.99 -6.75
C TYR A 38 6.82 2.70 -5.99
N TRP A 39 5.91 1.73 -6.07
CA TRP A 39 6.11 0.44 -5.45
C TRP A 39 7.28 -0.32 -6.09
N ASP A 40 7.34 -0.37 -7.41
CA ASP A 40 8.43 -1.02 -8.12
C ASP A 40 9.79 -0.34 -7.86
N THR A 41 9.81 0.98 -7.66
CA THR A 41 11.02 1.69 -7.22
C THR A 41 11.50 1.19 -5.85
N ALA A 42 10.59 1.06 -4.89
CA ALA A 42 10.91 0.54 -3.56
C ALA A 42 11.37 -0.92 -3.61
N LEU A 43 10.64 -1.78 -4.33
CA LEU A 43 10.99 -3.19 -4.50
C LEU A 43 12.36 -3.36 -5.17
N SER A 44 12.66 -2.55 -6.19
CA SER A 44 13.96 -2.57 -6.90
C SER A 44 15.12 -2.13 -6.02
N ALA A 45 14.87 -1.28 -5.03
CA ALA A 45 15.85 -0.88 -4.02
C ALA A 45 15.98 -1.90 -2.87
N GLY A 46 15.24 -3.01 -2.91
CA GLY A 46 15.25 -4.03 -1.86
C GLY A 46 14.30 -3.77 -0.69
N HIS A 47 13.44 -2.77 -0.79
CA HIS A 47 12.42 -2.47 0.23
C HIS A 47 11.14 -3.25 -0.07
N TYR A 48 11.15 -4.53 0.24
CA TYR A 48 10.02 -5.43 -0.02
C TYR A 48 8.86 -5.12 0.90
N SER A 49 7.72 -4.84 0.29
CA SER A 49 6.45 -4.62 0.97
C SER A 49 5.33 -5.27 0.16
N PHE A 50 4.20 -5.54 0.82
CA PHE A 50 3.01 -6.05 0.15
C PHE A 50 2.15 -4.90 -0.35
N GLY A 51 1.43 -5.14 -1.44
CA GLY A 51 0.56 -4.14 -2.05
C GLY A 51 -0.88 -4.24 -1.55
N LEU A 52 -1.52 -3.11 -1.30
CA LEU A 52 -2.90 -3.06 -0.85
C LEU A 52 -3.69 -2.01 -1.63
N ALA A 53 -4.93 -2.33 -2.03
CA ALA A 53 -5.83 -1.40 -2.67
C ALA A 53 -6.94 -0.96 -1.71
N ASN A 54 -7.17 0.35 -1.62
CA ASN A 54 -8.12 0.95 -0.68
C ASN A 54 -9.06 1.93 -1.37
N ASP A 55 -10.28 2.01 -0.87
CA ASP A 55 -11.25 3.02 -1.34
C ASP A 55 -10.85 4.45 -0.95
N ASP A 56 -10.00 4.64 0.06
CA ASP A 56 -9.67 5.93 0.67
C ASP A 56 -10.95 6.68 1.09
N LEU A 57 -11.85 5.94 1.76
CA LEU A 57 -13.20 6.39 2.05
C LEU A 57 -13.24 7.43 3.17
N HIS A 58 -13.58 8.68 2.82
CA HIS A 58 -13.74 9.78 3.77
C HIS A 58 -15.21 10.09 4.11
N TYR A 59 -16.12 9.66 3.24
CA TYR A 59 -17.56 9.96 3.32
C TYR A 59 -18.36 8.67 3.14
N PRO A 60 -18.75 7.99 4.22
CA PRO A 60 -19.45 6.70 4.16
C PRO A 60 -20.85 6.76 3.52
N ASP A 61 -21.43 7.95 3.42
CA ASP A 61 -22.70 8.21 2.72
C ASP A 61 -22.55 8.16 1.18
N ARG A 62 -21.35 8.21 0.65
CA ARG A 62 -21.07 8.14 -0.78
C ARG A 62 -20.90 6.69 -1.26
N SER A 63 -22.01 5.99 -1.40
CA SER A 63 -22.02 4.57 -1.80
C SER A 63 -21.27 4.29 -3.13
N SER A 64 -21.20 5.29 -4.04
CA SER A 64 -20.41 5.16 -5.29
C SER A 64 -18.91 4.98 -5.07
N LYS A 65 -18.40 5.31 -3.89
CA LYS A 65 -16.97 5.18 -3.52
C LYS A 65 -16.67 3.96 -2.65
N ILE A 66 -17.69 3.19 -2.29
CA ILE A 66 -17.54 2.00 -1.45
C ILE A 66 -17.33 0.78 -2.35
N ALA A 67 -16.40 -0.10 -1.96
CA ALA A 67 -16.07 -1.35 -2.63
C ALA A 67 -15.71 -1.16 -4.12
N VAL A 68 -14.99 -0.10 -4.45
CA VAL A 68 -14.37 0.11 -5.76
C VAL A 68 -12.93 -0.41 -5.78
N ARG A 69 -12.37 -0.64 -4.60
CA ARG A 69 -11.12 -1.36 -4.38
C ARG A 69 -11.30 -2.31 -3.22
N CYS A 70 -10.74 -3.49 -3.35
CA CYS A 70 -10.84 -4.50 -2.32
C CYS A 70 -9.60 -5.41 -2.31
N ASN A 71 -9.45 -6.17 -1.24
CA ASN A 71 -8.38 -7.13 -1.08
C ASN A 71 -9.01 -8.50 -0.77
N PHE A 72 -8.57 -9.50 -1.50
CA PHE A 72 -9.01 -10.88 -1.32
C PHE A 72 -7.99 -11.62 -0.47
N LEU A 73 -8.34 -11.87 0.77
CA LEU A 73 -7.47 -12.49 1.75
C LEU A 73 -7.67 -14.01 1.78
N CYS A 74 -6.58 -14.75 1.69
CA CYS A 74 -6.56 -16.19 1.92
C CYS A 74 -6.39 -16.46 3.42
N THR A 75 -7.47 -16.27 4.17
CA THR A 75 -7.49 -16.37 5.64
C THR A 75 -8.36 -17.54 6.10
N PRO A 76 -7.95 -18.29 7.15
CA PRO A 76 -8.76 -19.38 7.70
C PRO A 76 -10.11 -18.91 8.24
N THR A 77 -10.13 -17.75 8.89
CA THR A 77 -11.35 -17.15 9.44
C THR A 77 -11.35 -15.63 9.27
N ALA A 78 -12.49 -15.00 9.50
CA ALA A 78 -12.62 -13.53 9.48
C ALA A 78 -12.29 -12.88 10.84
N ASN A 79 -11.67 -13.59 11.78
CA ASN A 79 -11.26 -12.98 13.04
C ASN A 79 -10.07 -12.05 12.86
N TYR A 80 -9.89 -11.12 13.80
CA TYR A 80 -8.86 -10.08 13.71
C TYR A 80 -7.44 -10.64 13.58
N LEU A 81 -7.10 -11.68 14.32
CA LEU A 81 -5.74 -12.23 14.32
C LEU A 81 -5.42 -12.93 13.01
N ASP A 82 -6.33 -13.73 12.48
CA ASP A 82 -6.14 -14.42 11.20
C ASP A 82 -6.02 -13.42 10.04
N VAL A 83 -6.85 -12.37 10.05
CA VAL A 83 -6.76 -11.27 9.06
C VAL A 83 -5.41 -10.56 9.17
N LEU A 84 -4.97 -10.24 10.40
CA LEU A 84 -3.69 -9.56 10.61
C LEU A 84 -2.51 -10.43 10.16
N HIS A 85 -2.51 -11.73 10.47
CA HIS A 85 -1.49 -12.67 10.02
C HIS A 85 -1.47 -12.76 8.48
N THR A 86 -2.64 -12.91 7.86
CA THR A 86 -2.75 -12.96 6.39
C THR A 86 -2.17 -11.72 5.72
N LEU A 87 -2.43 -10.52 6.28
CA LEU A 87 -1.87 -9.27 5.77
C LEU A 87 -0.35 -9.20 5.95
N ARG A 88 0.18 -9.67 7.07
CA ARG A 88 1.63 -9.71 7.35
C ARG A 88 2.37 -10.74 6.49
N ASP A 89 1.70 -11.84 6.17
CA ASP A 89 2.28 -12.91 5.36
C ASP A 89 2.15 -12.66 3.86
N GLY A 90 1.38 -11.64 3.46
CA GLY A 90 1.14 -11.32 2.05
C GLY A 90 0.25 -12.34 1.34
N CYS A 91 -0.51 -13.17 2.08
CA CYS A 91 -1.41 -14.19 1.52
C CYS A 91 -2.72 -13.56 1.02
N TYR A 92 -2.61 -12.60 0.12
CA TYR A 92 -3.75 -11.92 -0.47
C TYR A 92 -3.36 -11.29 -1.81
N TYR A 93 -4.36 -10.89 -2.57
CA TYR A 93 -4.20 -10.03 -3.73
C TYR A 93 -5.14 -8.84 -3.66
N SER A 94 -4.76 -7.77 -4.32
CA SER A 94 -5.53 -6.53 -4.37
C SER A 94 -6.27 -6.42 -5.70
N MET A 95 -7.40 -5.72 -5.68
CA MET A 95 -8.24 -5.58 -6.86
C MET A 95 -8.84 -4.18 -6.96
N ARG A 96 -8.77 -3.61 -8.16
CA ARG A 96 -9.68 -2.55 -8.58
C ARG A 96 -10.93 -3.20 -9.14
N VAL A 97 -12.07 -2.89 -8.56
CA VAL A 97 -13.38 -3.34 -9.02
C VAL A 97 -13.87 -2.42 -10.14
N PRO A 98 -14.54 -2.92 -11.17
CA PRO A 98 -15.12 -2.08 -12.23
C PRO A 98 -16.04 -1.00 -11.67
N ASP A 99 -16.02 0.18 -12.29
CA ASP A 99 -17.00 1.21 -11.98
C ASP A 99 -18.36 0.83 -12.59
N TYR A 100 -19.28 0.38 -11.75
CA TYR A 100 -20.63 0.01 -12.18
C TYR A 100 -21.57 1.21 -12.35
N GLY A 101 -21.06 2.44 -12.19
CA GLY A 101 -21.78 3.69 -12.43
C GLY A 101 -22.85 4.04 -11.39
N SER A 102 -23.46 3.07 -10.76
CA SER A 102 -24.53 3.27 -9.77
C SER A 102 -24.01 3.28 -8.33
N GLY A 103 -24.53 4.20 -7.54
CA GLY A 103 -24.35 4.16 -6.09
C GLY A 103 -25.19 3.10 -5.37
N ASP A 104 -25.99 2.33 -6.07
CA ASP A 104 -26.81 1.30 -5.47
C ASP A 104 -25.98 0.13 -4.97
N TRP A 105 -26.01 -0.05 -3.65
CA TRP A 105 -25.27 -1.10 -2.95
C TRP A 105 -25.70 -2.51 -3.38
N SER A 106 -27.00 -2.73 -3.66
CA SER A 106 -27.50 -4.04 -4.07
C SER A 106 -26.95 -4.45 -5.43
N VAL A 107 -26.83 -3.52 -6.37
CA VAL A 107 -26.20 -3.73 -7.70
C VAL A 107 -24.73 -4.05 -7.54
N LYS A 108 -23.98 -3.29 -6.72
CA LYS A 108 -22.57 -3.56 -6.46
C LYS A 108 -22.37 -4.93 -5.82
N GLN A 109 -23.16 -5.28 -4.81
CA GLN A 109 -23.06 -6.57 -4.13
C GLN A 109 -23.32 -7.74 -5.07
N ALA A 110 -24.32 -7.63 -5.95
CA ALA A 110 -24.60 -8.65 -6.93
C ALA A 110 -23.45 -8.84 -7.92
N LYS A 111 -22.90 -7.73 -8.45
CA LYS A 111 -21.79 -7.76 -9.40
C LYS A 111 -20.47 -8.19 -8.74
N ASN A 112 -20.21 -7.85 -7.51
CA ASN A 112 -19.01 -8.28 -6.79
C ASN A 112 -18.93 -9.79 -6.57
N ARG A 113 -20.05 -10.50 -6.67
CA ARG A 113 -20.07 -11.98 -6.63
C ARG A 113 -19.52 -12.62 -7.90
N THR A 114 -19.51 -11.90 -9.01
CA THR A 114 -19.07 -12.36 -10.33
C THR A 114 -17.72 -11.77 -10.75
N LEU A 115 -17.00 -11.14 -9.83
CA LEU A 115 -15.67 -10.61 -10.10
C LEU A 115 -14.69 -11.73 -10.47
N PRO A 116 -13.77 -11.47 -11.41
CA PRO A 116 -12.70 -12.39 -11.71
C PRO A 116 -11.84 -12.65 -10.48
N ARG A 117 -11.35 -13.87 -10.34
CA ARG A 117 -10.57 -14.32 -9.18
C ARG A 117 -9.31 -15.05 -9.62
N ILE A 118 -8.30 -15.02 -8.78
CA ILE A 118 -7.18 -15.94 -8.87
C ILE A 118 -7.68 -17.32 -8.41
N THR A 119 -7.55 -18.31 -9.27
CA THR A 119 -7.89 -19.71 -8.97
C THR A 119 -6.67 -20.53 -8.55
N ASP A 120 -5.50 -20.15 -9.05
CA ASP A 120 -4.22 -20.75 -8.67
C ASP A 120 -3.09 -19.75 -8.89
N ILE A 121 -2.14 -19.70 -7.98
CA ILE A 121 -0.97 -18.83 -8.06
C ILE A 121 0.17 -19.42 -7.27
N GLY A 122 1.38 -19.34 -7.79
CA GLY A 122 2.53 -19.85 -7.06
C GLY A 122 3.83 -19.78 -7.84
N SER A 123 4.81 -20.50 -7.30
CA SER A 123 6.11 -20.68 -7.93
C SER A 123 6.51 -22.16 -7.94
N LYS A 124 7.22 -22.57 -8.98
CA LYS A 124 7.83 -23.89 -9.11
C LYS A 124 9.24 -23.74 -9.64
N GLY A 125 10.22 -23.93 -8.78
CA GLY A 125 11.59 -23.53 -9.07
C GLY A 125 11.68 -22.04 -9.38
N ASP A 126 12.29 -21.69 -10.48
CA ASP A 126 12.40 -20.30 -10.95
C ASP A 126 11.16 -19.81 -11.71
N SER A 127 10.18 -20.65 -11.95
CA SER A 127 8.98 -20.27 -12.68
C SER A 127 7.89 -19.80 -11.72
N ILE A 128 7.26 -18.67 -12.05
CA ILE A 128 6.05 -18.17 -11.41
C ILE A 128 4.85 -18.37 -12.34
N TYR A 129 3.68 -18.58 -11.77
CA TYR A 129 2.46 -18.79 -12.54
C TYR A 129 1.23 -18.20 -11.87
N ILE A 130 0.23 -17.91 -12.70
CA ILE A 130 -1.10 -17.49 -12.28
C ILE A 130 -2.15 -18.16 -13.16
N SER A 131 -3.29 -18.52 -12.54
CA SER A 131 -4.52 -18.93 -13.22
C SER A 131 -5.69 -18.11 -12.68
N LEU A 132 -6.56 -17.68 -13.57
CA LEU A 132 -7.70 -16.82 -13.30
C LEU A 132 -9.01 -17.55 -13.63
N SER A 133 -10.10 -17.17 -12.96
CA SER A 133 -11.44 -17.69 -13.27
C SER A 133 -11.94 -17.24 -14.65
N ASP A 134 -11.50 -16.07 -15.11
CA ASP A 134 -11.95 -15.41 -16.33
C ASP A 134 -10.77 -15.03 -17.21
N ARG A 135 -11.01 -14.83 -18.50
CA ARG A 135 -9.98 -14.33 -19.41
C ARG A 135 -9.73 -12.86 -19.14
N ALA A 136 -8.47 -12.54 -18.84
CA ALA A 136 -8.00 -11.17 -18.79
C ALA A 136 -7.74 -10.65 -20.21
N ARG A 137 -8.03 -9.38 -20.43
CA ARG A 137 -7.61 -8.65 -21.64
C ARG A 137 -6.08 -8.71 -21.79
N ARG A 138 -5.39 -8.62 -20.62
CA ARG A 138 -3.93 -8.59 -20.57
C ARG A 138 -3.46 -9.10 -19.21
N ILE A 139 -2.46 -9.97 -19.21
CA ILE A 139 -1.71 -10.37 -18.01
C ILE A 139 -0.27 -9.96 -18.23
N VAL A 140 0.31 -9.22 -17.30
CA VAL A 140 1.67 -8.69 -17.37
C VAL A 140 2.45 -9.10 -16.13
N ILE A 141 3.70 -9.49 -16.33
CA ILE A 141 4.67 -9.70 -15.26
C ILE A 141 5.64 -8.53 -15.28
N TYR A 142 5.70 -7.81 -14.17
CA TYR A 142 6.63 -6.71 -13.95
C TYR A 142 7.78 -7.16 -13.04
N GLY A 143 8.98 -6.74 -13.39
CA GLY A 143 10.19 -6.89 -12.59
C GLY A 143 10.76 -5.55 -12.15
N GLN A 144 12.08 -5.50 -11.98
CA GLN A 144 12.80 -4.31 -11.53
C GLN A 144 12.44 -3.07 -12.36
N HIS A 145 12.31 -1.94 -11.69
CA HIS A 145 12.04 -0.62 -12.28
C HIS A 145 10.81 -0.59 -13.19
N HIS A 146 9.79 -1.39 -12.82
CA HIS A 146 8.55 -1.51 -13.60
C HIS A 146 8.76 -2.09 -15.03
N THR A 147 9.83 -2.84 -15.23
CA THR A 147 10.13 -3.45 -16.53
C THR A 147 9.15 -4.60 -16.80
N THR A 148 8.57 -4.63 -17.99
CA THR A 148 7.77 -5.76 -18.45
C THR A 148 8.66 -6.96 -18.77
N LEU A 149 8.55 -8.01 -17.98
CA LEU A 149 9.27 -9.27 -18.19
C LEU A 149 8.54 -10.22 -19.13
N ALA A 150 7.22 -10.27 -19.01
CA ALA A 150 6.35 -11.06 -19.88
C ALA A 150 4.96 -10.45 -19.97
N GLU A 151 4.29 -10.68 -21.10
CA GLU A 151 2.93 -10.22 -21.33
C GLU A 151 2.19 -11.24 -22.22
N ILE A 152 0.91 -11.45 -21.91
CA ILE A 152 0.00 -12.21 -22.76
C ILE A 152 -1.35 -11.53 -22.81
N GLY A 153 -1.95 -11.45 -24.00
CA GLY A 153 -3.32 -10.95 -24.21
C GLY A 153 -4.34 -12.06 -24.25
N ASN A 154 -5.58 -11.73 -23.88
CA ASN A 154 -6.76 -12.62 -23.97
C ASN A 154 -6.52 -14.03 -23.39
N SER A 155 -5.99 -14.09 -22.19
CA SER A 155 -5.67 -15.35 -21.50
C SER A 155 -6.24 -15.38 -20.09
N ASN A 156 -6.46 -16.58 -19.56
CA ASN A 156 -6.76 -16.80 -18.16
C ASN A 156 -5.58 -17.40 -17.37
N SER A 157 -4.40 -17.52 -17.99
CA SER A 157 -3.23 -18.04 -17.31
C SER A 157 -1.95 -17.50 -17.92
N LEU A 158 -0.90 -17.41 -17.10
CA LEU A 158 0.45 -17.08 -17.52
C LEU A 158 1.44 -17.83 -16.63
N SER A 159 2.47 -18.38 -17.24
CA SER A 159 3.64 -18.92 -16.54
C SER A 159 4.89 -18.34 -17.16
N TYR A 160 5.86 -18.01 -16.32
CA TYR A 160 7.11 -17.37 -16.76
C TYR A 160 8.28 -17.81 -15.88
N THR A 161 9.39 -18.19 -16.52
CA THR A 161 10.63 -18.52 -15.80
C THR A 161 11.44 -17.24 -15.56
N LEU A 162 11.58 -16.89 -14.30
CA LEU A 162 12.24 -15.66 -13.88
C LEU A 162 13.75 -15.76 -14.08
N PRO A 163 14.39 -14.84 -14.84
CA PRO A 163 15.83 -14.79 -14.96
C PRO A 163 16.55 -14.73 -13.60
N THR A 164 17.73 -15.29 -13.53
CA THR A 164 18.47 -15.36 -12.25
C THR A 164 18.88 -14.01 -11.68
N ASN A 165 18.98 -13.01 -12.53
CA ASN A 165 19.31 -11.62 -12.15
C ASN A 165 18.08 -10.78 -11.75
N GLU A 166 16.86 -11.34 -11.88
CA GLU A 166 15.65 -10.67 -11.41
C GLU A 166 15.37 -11.02 -9.94
N PRO A 167 15.46 -10.06 -9.02
CA PRO A 167 15.27 -10.31 -7.60
C PRO A 167 13.79 -10.48 -7.22
N TYR A 168 12.88 -9.92 -8.00
CA TYR A 168 11.44 -10.07 -7.78
C TYR A 168 10.65 -10.00 -9.08
N ALA A 169 9.42 -10.46 -9.03
CA ALA A 169 8.41 -10.21 -10.03
C ALA A 169 7.03 -10.11 -9.39
N ARG A 170 6.13 -9.34 -10.00
CA ARG A 170 4.73 -9.27 -9.62
C ARG A 170 3.83 -9.33 -10.85
N ILE A 171 2.60 -9.78 -10.68
CA ILE A 171 1.68 -10.00 -11.78
C ILE A 171 0.53 -8.99 -11.69
N VAL A 172 0.16 -8.42 -12.82
CA VAL A 172 -1.03 -7.59 -12.97
C VAL A 172 -1.90 -8.19 -14.06
N ALA A 173 -3.17 -8.43 -13.75
CA ALA A 173 -4.17 -8.84 -14.74
C ALA A 173 -5.17 -7.70 -14.93
N GLU A 174 -5.44 -7.35 -16.18
CA GLU A 174 -6.37 -6.32 -16.61
C GLU A 174 -7.52 -6.95 -17.38
N PHE A 175 -8.76 -6.59 -17.04
CA PHE A 175 -9.97 -7.13 -17.64
C PHE A 175 -10.68 -6.08 -18.49
N GLU A 176 -11.51 -6.53 -19.45
CA GLU A 176 -12.22 -5.67 -20.39
C GLU A 176 -13.18 -4.68 -19.72
N ASP A 177 -13.74 -5.08 -18.58
CA ASP A 177 -14.66 -4.24 -17.79
C ASP A 177 -13.96 -3.19 -16.92
N GLY A 178 -12.62 -3.10 -16.99
CA GLY A 178 -11.82 -2.18 -16.20
C GLY A 178 -11.44 -2.68 -14.81
N ALA A 179 -11.69 -3.95 -14.51
CA ALA A 179 -11.13 -4.58 -13.32
C ALA A 179 -9.62 -4.81 -13.46
N TYR A 180 -8.91 -4.73 -12.34
CA TYR A 180 -7.49 -5.06 -12.24
C TYR A 180 -7.26 -5.96 -11.04
N ILE A 181 -6.44 -6.98 -11.21
CA ILE A 181 -5.88 -7.78 -10.12
C ILE A 181 -4.39 -7.46 -10.00
N TYR A 182 -3.94 -7.20 -8.78
CA TYR A 182 -2.54 -6.95 -8.43
C TYR A 182 -2.08 -8.02 -7.44
N THR A 183 -1.06 -8.80 -7.80
CA THR A 183 -0.47 -9.76 -6.88
C THR A 183 0.59 -9.11 -6.01
N ASN A 184 0.87 -9.70 -4.87
CA ASN A 184 2.07 -9.41 -4.11
C ASN A 184 3.32 -9.90 -4.87
N PRO A 185 4.52 -9.35 -4.57
CA PRO A 185 5.73 -9.73 -5.28
C PRO A 185 6.17 -11.15 -4.91
N PHE A 186 6.60 -11.89 -5.91
CA PHE A 186 7.43 -13.08 -5.76
C PHE A 186 8.87 -12.62 -5.65
N ALA A 187 9.49 -12.80 -4.50
CA ALA A 187 10.85 -12.36 -4.26
C ALA A 187 11.82 -13.56 -4.21
N ARG A 188 12.99 -13.40 -4.82
CA ARG A 188 14.09 -14.34 -4.61
C ARG A 188 14.75 -14.06 -3.28
N TYR A 189 15.04 -15.10 -2.54
CA TYR A 189 15.83 -15.02 -1.32
C TYR A 189 16.61 -16.31 -1.11
N ASP A 190 17.67 -16.24 -0.35
CA ASP A 190 18.44 -17.42 0.03
C ASP A 190 17.70 -18.17 1.15
N SER A 191 17.14 -19.32 0.81
CA SER A 191 16.41 -20.15 1.78
C SER A 191 17.30 -20.68 2.92
N SER A 192 18.62 -20.62 2.77
CA SER A 192 19.57 -21.02 3.83
C SER A 192 19.61 -20.02 4.99
N THR A 193 19.21 -18.78 4.76
CA THR A 193 19.17 -17.72 5.77
C THR A 193 17.86 -17.65 6.53
N SER A 194 16.83 -18.41 6.13
CA SER A 194 15.47 -18.36 6.67
C SER A 194 14.78 -16.99 6.63
N ASP A 195 15.46 -15.96 6.17
CA ASP A 195 14.95 -14.60 6.18
C ASP A 195 14.22 -14.29 4.87
N ARG A 196 12.92 -14.08 4.97
CA ARG A 196 12.17 -13.48 3.86
C ARG A 196 12.69 -12.06 3.64
N PRO A 197 12.82 -11.59 2.37
CA PRO A 197 13.09 -10.19 2.12
C PRO A 197 11.97 -9.37 2.75
N THR A 198 12.31 -8.54 3.70
CA THR A 198 11.39 -7.66 4.40
C THR A 198 11.89 -6.23 4.32
N ASN A 199 10.99 -5.27 4.47
CA ASN A 199 11.36 -3.87 4.57
C ASN A 199 11.78 -3.47 6.01
N ASN A 200 12.19 -4.43 6.80
CA ASN A 200 12.70 -4.22 8.15
C ASN A 200 14.15 -3.75 8.10
N SER A 201 14.35 -2.48 7.85
CA SER A 201 15.64 -1.89 8.16
C SER A 201 15.74 -1.73 9.68
N THR A 202 16.79 -2.24 10.25
CA THR A 202 17.20 -1.89 11.61
C THR A 202 17.65 -0.42 11.61
N HIS A 203 16.69 0.50 11.68
CA HIS A 203 17.04 1.89 11.87
C HIS A 203 17.58 2.06 13.28
N THR A 204 18.86 2.36 13.38
CA THR A 204 19.41 2.84 14.62
C THR A 204 18.85 4.22 14.88
N ILE A 205 18.08 4.35 15.94
CA ILE A 205 17.56 5.65 16.36
C ILE A 205 18.75 6.55 16.68
N ASN A 206 18.87 7.67 15.99
CA ASN A 206 19.83 8.71 16.36
C ASN A 206 19.30 9.44 17.59
N TRP A 207 19.59 8.89 18.77
CA TRP A 207 19.11 9.42 20.05
C TRP A 207 19.53 10.89 20.27
N ALA A 208 20.71 11.29 19.82
CA ALA A 208 21.17 12.66 19.96
C ALA A 208 20.27 13.65 19.20
N LEU A 209 19.98 13.36 17.95
CA LEU A 209 19.05 14.17 17.15
C LEU A 209 17.62 14.09 17.68
N THR A 210 17.16 12.91 18.09
CA THR A 210 15.81 12.74 18.64
C THR A 210 15.61 13.59 19.88
N ILE A 211 16.57 13.57 20.82
CA ILE A 211 16.54 14.39 22.03
C ILE A 211 16.57 15.86 21.67
N LEU A 212 17.49 16.28 20.78
CA LEU A 212 17.59 17.66 20.34
C LEU A 212 16.26 18.18 19.76
N TYR A 213 15.64 17.44 18.85
CA TYR A 213 14.35 17.81 18.26
C TYR A 213 13.25 17.91 19.31
N ASN A 214 13.20 16.97 20.26
CA ASN A 214 12.20 17.01 21.33
C ASN A 214 12.38 18.22 22.24
N ILE A 215 13.61 18.60 22.55
CA ILE A 215 13.91 19.83 23.31
C ILE A 215 13.45 21.07 22.55
N VAL A 216 13.74 21.17 21.25
CA VAL A 216 13.31 22.29 20.41
C VAL A 216 11.78 22.39 20.35
N VAL A 217 11.08 21.27 20.14
CA VAL A 217 9.61 21.25 20.14
C VAL A 217 9.03 21.68 21.48
N LEU A 218 9.60 21.19 22.59
CA LEU A 218 9.18 21.58 23.93
C LEU A 218 9.37 23.07 24.17
N PHE A 219 10.53 23.61 23.76
CA PHE A 219 10.83 25.05 23.90
C PHE A 219 9.84 25.91 23.10
N ILE A 220 9.53 25.52 21.85
CA ILE A 220 8.53 26.21 21.02
C ILE A 220 7.15 26.15 21.68
N ALA A 221 6.74 24.98 22.19
CA ALA A 221 5.47 24.82 22.89
C ALA A 221 5.37 25.73 24.13
N LEU A 222 6.43 25.79 24.94
CA LEU A 222 6.49 26.68 26.10
C LEU A 222 6.42 28.16 25.71
N LEU A 223 7.11 28.56 24.64
CA LEU A 223 7.07 29.92 24.12
C LEU A 223 5.64 30.30 23.67
N VAL A 224 4.96 29.41 22.93
CA VAL A 224 3.57 29.61 22.50
C VAL A 224 2.64 29.73 23.68
N ILE A 225 2.75 28.86 24.69
CA ILE A 225 1.95 28.91 25.92
C ILE A 225 2.19 30.24 26.66
N THR A 226 3.45 30.68 26.78
CA THR A 226 3.81 31.91 27.44
C THR A 226 3.22 33.13 26.74
N LEU A 227 3.23 33.15 25.41
CA LEU A 227 2.62 34.20 24.61
C LEU A 227 1.08 34.22 24.81
N ILE A 228 0.43 33.07 24.77
CA ILE A 228 -1.02 32.95 24.97
C ILE A 228 -1.36 33.47 26.40
N VAL A 229 -0.68 32.99 27.42
CA VAL A 229 -0.95 33.39 28.81
C VAL A 229 -0.62 34.88 28.99
N GLY A 230 0.44 35.41 28.35
CA GLY A 230 0.78 36.81 28.39
C GLY A 230 -0.28 37.73 27.79
N VAL A 231 -0.89 37.30 26.67
CA VAL A 231 -1.98 38.03 26.00
C VAL A 231 -3.28 37.97 26.83
N TRP A 232 -3.52 36.86 27.55
CA TRP A 232 -4.74 36.66 28.35
C TRP A 232 -4.64 37.19 29.80
N ARG A 233 -3.52 37.73 30.22
CA ARG A 233 -3.43 38.36 31.57
C ARG A 233 -4.36 39.57 31.59
N PRO A 234 -5.40 39.60 32.46
CA PRO A 234 -6.22 40.80 32.62
C PRO A 234 -5.34 41.94 33.11
N LYS A 235 -5.37 43.11 32.41
CA LYS A 235 -4.75 44.32 32.90
C LYS A 235 -5.28 44.56 34.33
N LYS A 236 -4.38 44.55 35.33
CA LYS A 236 -4.71 45.05 36.67
C LYS A 236 -5.27 46.47 36.50
N ARG A 237 -6.55 46.68 36.81
CA ARG A 237 -7.12 48.01 36.97
C ARG A 237 -6.39 48.64 38.15
N ASP A 238 -5.68 49.71 37.90
CA ASP A 238 -5.22 50.61 38.98
C ASP A 238 -6.41 51.24 39.70
N TYR A 239 -6.81 50.59 40.77
CA TYR A 239 -7.91 51.06 41.65
C TYR A 239 -7.41 51.95 42.80
N ASP A 240 -6.15 52.36 42.79
CA ASP A 240 -5.55 53.18 43.87
C ASP A 240 -5.02 54.50 43.36
N ARG A 241 -5.91 55.38 42.87
CA ARG A 241 -5.63 56.83 42.79
C ARG A 241 -6.89 57.65 42.92
N GLU A 242 -7.51 57.56 44.07
CA GLU A 242 -8.37 58.63 44.59
C GLU A 242 -8.66 58.37 46.08
N LYS A 243 -7.73 58.86 46.93
CA LYS A 243 -7.98 59.26 48.30
C LYS A 243 -7.06 60.40 48.63
#